data_f733238366f55053638bbfa0c4713f27
#
_entry.id   f733238366f55053638bbfa0c4713f27
#
_cell.length_a   1.000
_cell.length_b   1.000
_cell.length_c   1.000
_cell.angle_alpha   90.00
_cell.angle_beta   90.00
_cell.angle_gamma   90.00
#
_symmetry.space_group_name_H-M   'P 1'
#
loop_
_entity.id
_entity.type
_entity.pdbx_description
1 polymer ?
#
loop_
_entity_poly.entity_id
_entity_poly.type
_entity_poly.pdbx_seq_one_letter_code
_entity_poly.pdbx_strand_id
1 'polypeptide(L)'
;MHVGCIGLGRMGAGLCESLLRAGHVLAVYDVQDAAKQRFAGRAALAADVAEIANCSQVIVLSLPDAPAVEAVVEQLLQTPMAGKTVVDASTSLPETTIALHKKLAAAGAQLLDAPLAGTPQAAQEGKLVVYIGGSEQALAAVRPVVDSFAARVQYMGGPGSGNVAKLVNNYLAIQYAQLYCEIFPLARKVGADVQALFEAIGQTGVACVPYRLYGEKIAAQEYPLSFSVDLAYKDLRYAARMAQGAGGCLPLMEAGLAQLAQAQAAGLGGADLSQVAQLVEQRLEEKGHG
;
A
#
# COMPACT_ATOMS: atom_id res chain seq x y z
N MET A 1 -15.37 -8.95 17.89
CA MET A 1 -16.33 -8.38 16.93
C MET A 1 -16.45 -9.32 15.74
N HIS A 2 -17.56 -9.25 14.99
CA HIS A 2 -17.71 -9.92 13.71
C HIS A 2 -17.13 -9.03 12.60
N VAL A 3 -16.06 -9.49 11.97
CA VAL A 3 -15.30 -8.72 10.98
C VAL A 3 -15.30 -9.44 9.65
N GLY A 4 -15.72 -8.77 8.59
CA GLY A 4 -15.59 -9.24 7.22
C GLY A 4 -14.29 -8.75 6.61
N CYS A 5 -13.55 -9.60 5.93
CA CYS A 5 -12.33 -9.22 5.23
C CYS A 5 -12.49 -9.51 3.73
N ILE A 6 -12.31 -8.50 2.89
CA ILE A 6 -12.40 -8.60 1.43
C ILE A 6 -11.04 -8.25 0.83
N GLY A 7 -10.49 -9.18 0.05
CA GLY A 7 -9.14 -9.12 -0.49
C GLY A 7 -8.13 -9.78 0.44
N LEU A 8 -7.65 -10.97 0.05
CA LEU A 8 -6.79 -11.85 0.82
C LEU A 8 -5.40 -12.00 0.18
N GLY A 9 -4.95 -10.97 -0.53
CA GLY A 9 -3.60 -10.86 -1.03
C GLY A 9 -2.55 -10.84 0.09
N ARG A 10 -1.31 -10.49 -0.21
CA ARG A 10 -0.21 -10.52 0.77
C ARG A 10 -0.50 -9.69 2.03
N MET A 11 -1.04 -8.48 1.86
CA MET A 11 -1.39 -7.60 2.99
C MET A 11 -2.66 -8.08 3.69
N GLY A 12 -3.76 -8.31 2.95
CA GLY A 12 -5.05 -8.71 3.51
C GLY A 12 -4.96 -10.01 4.30
N ALA A 13 -4.18 -10.99 3.83
CA ALA A 13 -3.94 -12.21 4.61
C ALA A 13 -3.25 -11.92 5.94
N GLY A 14 -2.26 -11.01 5.95
CA GLY A 14 -1.60 -10.58 7.19
C GLY A 14 -2.57 -9.89 8.15
N LEU A 15 -3.47 -9.04 7.65
CA LEU A 15 -4.53 -8.43 8.46
C LEU A 15 -5.44 -9.50 9.09
N CYS A 16 -5.88 -10.49 8.30
CA CYS A 16 -6.71 -11.58 8.81
C CYS A 16 -6.02 -12.38 9.92
N GLU A 17 -4.72 -12.69 9.78
CA GLU A 17 -3.96 -13.38 10.84
C GLU A 17 -3.90 -12.57 12.14
N SER A 18 -3.69 -11.26 12.05
CA SER A 18 -3.70 -10.38 13.21
C SER A 18 -5.06 -10.28 13.87
N LEU A 19 -6.14 -10.19 13.07
CA LEU A 19 -7.51 -10.15 13.56
C LEU A 19 -7.92 -11.46 14.25
N LEU A 20 -7.56 -12.63 13.69
CA LEU A 20 -7.78 -13.93 14.31
C LEU A 20 -7.04 -14.06 15.64
N ARG A 21 -5.78 -13.66 15.68
CA ARG A 21 -4.97 -13.68 16.91
C ARG A 21 -5.56 -12.79 18.01
N ALA A 22 -6.19 -11.67 17.63
CA ALA A 22 -6.89 -10.77 18.55
C ALA A 22 -8.27 -11.30 18.99
N GLY A 23 -8.70 -12.47 18.53
CA GLY A 23 -9.95 -13.11 18.93
C GLY A 23 -11.20 -12.58 18.22
N HIS A 24 -11.06 -11.94 17.07
CA HIS A 24 -12.22 -11.56 16.26
C HIS A 24 -12.79 -12.77 15.51
N VAL A 25 -14.11 -12.77 15.28
CA VAL A 25 -14.80 -13.76 14.46
C VAL A 25 -14.78 -13.26 13.02
N LEU A 26 -14.13 -14.01 12.11
CA LEU A 26 -13.92 -13.57 10.76
C LEU A 26 -14.82 -14.27 9.75
N ALA A 27 -15.28 -13.51 8.76
CA ALA A 27 -15.72 -13.98 7.45
C ALA A 27 -14.76 -13.40 6.39
N VAL A 28 -14.34 -14.20 5.42
CA VAL A 28 -13.33 -13.80 4.44
C VAL A 28 -13.83 -14.05 3.02
N TYR A 29 -13.50 -13.10 2.13
CA TYR A 29 -13.81 -13.19 0.71
C TYR A 29 -12.64 -12.71 -0.15
N ASP A 30 -12.39 -13.44 -1.21
CA ASP A 30 -11.49 -13.07 -2.31
C ASP A 30 -12.06 -13.67 -3.61
N VAL A 31 -11.79 -13.03 -4.73
CA VAL A 31 -12.15 -13.55 -6.05
C VAL A 31 -11.39 -14.84 -6.40
N GLN A 32 -10.24 -15.06 -5.76
CA GLN A 32 -9.44 -16.28 -5.89
C GLN A 32 -9.78 -17.26 -4.76
N ASP A 33 -10.41 -18.38 -5.10
CA ASP A 33 -10.76 -19.40 -4.11
C ASP A 33 -9.57 -19.92 -3.31
N ALA A 34 -8.40 -20.09 -3.93
CA ALA A 34 -7.19 -20.50 -3.26
C ALA A 34 -6.78 -19.55 -2.12
N ALA A 35 -7.05 -18.25 -2.25
CA ALA A 35 -6.79 -17.27 -1.20
C ALA A 35 -7.72 -17.47 0.01
N LYS A 36 -9.00 -17.77 -0.21
CA LYS A 36 -9.98 -18.06 0.86
C LYS A 36 -9.64 -19.36 1.58
N GLN A 37 -9.26 -20.41 0.85
CA GLN A 37 -8.96 -21.73 1.42
C GLN A 37 -7.84 -21.72 2.47
N ARG A 38 -6.95 -20.74 2.45
CA ARG A 38 -5.95 -20.56 3.52
C ARG A 38 -6.54 -20.33 4.91
N PHE A 39 -7.80 -19.90 4.96
CA PHE A 39 -8.52 -19.60 6.20
C PHE A 39 -9.59 -20.66 6.56
N ALA A 40 -9.68 -21.77 5.80
CA ALA A 40 -10.60 -22.85 6.08
C ALA A 40 -10.44 -23.38 7.52
N GLY A 41 -11.55 -23.57 8.22
CA GLY A 41 -11.58 -24.00 9.62
C GLY A 41 -11.22 -22.93 10.66
N ARG A 42 -10.80 -21.73 10.21
CA ARG A 42 -10.44 -20.60 11.11
C ARG A 42 -11.32 -19.37 10.91
N ALA A 43 -11.94 -19.23 9.73
CA ALA A 43 -12.88 -18.18 9.38
C ALA A 43 -14.01 -18.75 8.52
N ALA A 44 -15.16 -18.07 8.48
CA ALA A 44 -16.22 -18.37 7.52
C ALA A 44 -15.75 -17.97 6.10
N LEU A 45 -15.88 -18.89 5.14
CA LEU A 45 -15.53 -18.63 3.75
C LEU A 45 -16.79 -18.14 3.02
N ALA A 46 -16.88 -16.83 2.78
CA ALA A 46 -18.03 -16.23 2.13
C ALA A 46 -18.02 -16.53 0.61
N ALA A 47 -19.21 -16.76 0.07
CA ALA A 47 -19.40 -16.98 -1.36
C ALA A 47 -19.29 -15.68 -2.17
N ASP A 48 -19.68 -14.55 -1.58
CA ASP A 48 -19.72 -13.25 -2.21
C ASP A 48 -19.59 -12.08 -1.21
N VAL A 49 -19.56 -10.86 -1.73
CA VAL A 49 -19.50 -9.62 -0.95
C VAL A 49 -20.78 -9.41 -0.11
N ALA A 50 -21.93 -9.86 -0.58
CA ALA A 50 -23.19 -9.71 0.13
C ALA A 50 -23.22 -10.58 1.39
N GLU A 51 -22.68 -11.79 1.35
CA GLU A 51 -22.53 -12.65 2.52
C GLU A 51 -21.61 -12.00 3.57
N ILE A 52 -20.49 -11.40 3.15
CA ILE A 52 -19.63 -10.60 4.05
C ILE A 52 -20.43 -9.49 4.71
N ALA A 53 -21.20 -8.72 3.94
CA ALA A 53 -22.00 -7.62 4.48
C ALA A 53 -23.01 -8.12 5.51
N ASN A 54 -23.68 -9.24 5.24
CA ASN A 54 -24.76 -9.76 6.09
C ASN A 54 -24.24 -10.29 7.45
N CYS A 55 -23.04 -10.86 7.49
CA CYS A 55 -22.50 -11.48 8.71
C CYS A 55 -21.52 -10.59 9.50
N SER A 56 -21.23 -9.36 9.03
CA SER A 56 -20.20 -8.52 9.61
C SER A 56 -20.72 -7.15 10.07
N GLN A 57 -20.17 -6.63 11.16
CA GLN A 57 -20.39 -5.28 11.65
C GLN A 57 -19.31 -4.32 11.11
N VAL A 58 -18.09 -4.81 10.98
CA VAL A 58 -16.95 -4.10 10.42
C VAL A 58 -16.45 -4.85 9.20
N ILE A 59 -16.21 -4.14 8.10
CA ILE A 59 -15.74 -4.73 6.85
C ILE A 59 -14.38 -4.10 6.51
N VAL A 60 -13.34 -4.91 6.49
CA VAL A 60 -11.97 -4.49 6.14
C VAL A 60 -11.71 -4.81 4.68
N LEU A 61 -11.34 -3.81 3.90
CA LEU A 61 -10.94 -3.96 2.50
C LEU A 61 -9.42 -3.92 2.39
N SER A 62 -8.85 -4.84 1.60
CA SER A 62 -7.41 -4.82 1.25
C SER A 62 -7.25 -5.17 -0.22
N LEU A 63 -7.53 -4.21 -1.09
CA LEU A 63 -7.73 -4.34 -2.52
C LEU A 63 -6.57 -3.69 -3.31
N PRO A 64 -6.35 -4.09 -4.57
CA PRO A 64 -5.17 -3.66 -5.33
C PRO A 64 -5.17 -2.17 -5.70
N ASP A 65 -6.36 -1.59 -5.94
CA ASP A 65 -6.48 -0.24 -6.49
C ASP A 65 -7.85 0.41 -6.21
N ALA A 66 -7.98 1.69 -6.56
CA ALA A 66 -9.22 2.45 -6.38
C ALA A 66 -10.42 1.86 -7.16
N PRO A 67 -10.30 1.42 -8.43
CA PRO A 67 -11.40 0.77 -9.14
C PRO A 67 -11.93 -0.49 -8.44
N ALA A 68 -11.05 -1.30 -7.85
CA ALA A 68 -11.46 -2.48 -7.09
C ALA A 68 -12.22 -2.10 -5.81
N VAL A 69 -11.78 -1.04 -5.12
CA VAL A 69 -12.49 -0.49 -3.95
C VAL A 69 -13.87 0.02 -4.34
N GLU A 70 -13.97 0.79 -5.42
CA GLU A 70 -15.25 1.26 -5.96
C GLU A 70 -16.21 0.09 -6.25
N ALA A 71 -15.73 -0.91 -6.99
CA ALA A 71 -16.53 -2.07 -7.39
C ALA A 71 -17.06 -2.86 -6.18
N VAL A 72 -16.23 -3.05 -5.15
CA VAL A 72 -16.65 -3.75 -3.93
C VAL A 72 -17.62 -2.92 -3.11
N VAL A 73 -17.39 -1.62 -2.96
CA VAL A 73 -18.32 -0.74 -2.22
C VAL A 73 -19.68 -0.65 -2.93
N GLU A 74 -19.71 -0.61 -4.27
CA GLU A 74 -20.99 -0.65 -5.02
C GLU A 74 -21.77 -1.96 -4.78
N GLN A 75 -21.07 -3.09 -4.64
CA GLN A 75 -21.71 -4.36 -4.26
C GLN A 75 -22.23 -4.34 -2.81
N LEU A 76 -21.44 -3.79 -1.87
CA LEU A 76 -21.87 -3.61 -0.47
C LEU A 76 -23.14 -2.76 -0.38
N LEU A 77 -23.25 -1.69 -1.18
CA LEU A 77 -24.42 -0.80 -1.21
C LEU A 77 -25.70 -1.49 -1.73
N GLN A 78 -25.61 -2.66 -2.34
CA GLN A 78 -26.80 -3.48 -2.68
C GLN A 78 -27.34 -4.27 -1.48
N THR A 79 -26.69 -4.18 -0.32
CA THR A 79 -27.06 -4.87 0.92
C THR A 79 -27.44 -3.88 2.02
N PRO A 80 -28.07 -4.30 3.12
CA PRO A 80 -28.32 -3.44 4.27
C PRO A 80 -27.01 -3.01 4.95
N MET A 81 -26.63 -1.74 4.77
CA MET A 81 -25.38 -1.20 5.31
C MET A 81 -25.54 -0.39 6.60
N ALA A 82 -26.77 -0.10 7.02
CA ALA A 82 -27.01 0.75 8.20
C ALA A 82 -26.29 0.22 9.46
N GLY A 83 -25.56 1.11 10.15
CA GLY A 83 -24.82 0.80 11.36
C GLY A 83 -23.49 0.07 11.15
N LYS A 84 -23.09 -0.23 9.91
CA LYS A 84 -21.81 -0.87 9.60
C LYS A 84 -20.69 0.14 9.37
N THR A 85 -19.45 -0.30 9.58
CA THR A 85 -18.25 0.49 9.27
C THR A 85 -17.38 -0.26 8.27
N VAL A 86 -17.07 0.38 7.16
CA VAL A 86 -16.06 -0.07 6.20
C VAL A 86 -14.72 0.57 6.56
N VAL A 87 -13.68 -0.24 6.70
CA VAL A 87 -12.29 0.17 6.94
C VAL A 87 -11.50 -0.18 5.68
N ASP A 88 -11.26 0.80 4.82
CA ASP A 88 -10.51 0.60 3.58
C ASP A 88 -9.01 0.72 3.84
N ALA A 89 -8.35 -0.43 3.98
CA ALA A 89 -6.90 -0.53 4.15
C ALA A 89 -6.12 -0.50 2.82
N SER A 90 -6.81 -0.28 1.70
CA SER A 90 -6.20 -0.18 0.37
C SER A 90 -5.50 1.17 0.19
N THR A 91 -4.60 1.25 -0.80
CA THR A 91 -4.10 2.55 -1.30
C THR A 91 -5.00 3.01 -2.43
N SER A 92 -5.76 4.07 -2.18
CA SER A 92 -6.77 4.61 -3.08
C SER A 92 -6.58 6.10 -3.34
N LEU A 93 -7.40 6.67 -4.22
CA LEU A 93 -7.43 8.11 -4.50
C LEU A 93 -8.28 8.82 -3.46
N PRO A 94 -7.83 9.98 -2.92
CA PRO A 94 -8.62 10.74 -1.96
C PRO A 94 -10.01 11.12 -2.48
N GLU A 95 -10.13 11.52 -3.75
CA GLU A 95 -11.41 11.85 -4.37
C GLU A 95 -12.37 10.64 -4.45
N THR A 96 -11.86 9.44 -4.77
CA THR A 96 -12.63 8.20 -4.73
C THR A 96 -13.17 7.95 -3.33
N THR A 97 -12.30 8.02 -2.33
CA THR A 97 -12.69 7.82 -0.92
C THR A 97 -13.78 8.81 -0.48
N ILE A 98 -13.63 10.11 -0.82
CA ILE A 98 -14.63 11.14 -0.49
C ILE A 98 -15.98 10.81 -1.15
N ALA A 99 -15.98 10.36 -2.40
CA ALA A 99 -17.19 9.99 -3.12
C ALA A 99 -17.87 8.77 -2.48
N LEU A 100 -17.11 7.73 -2.16
CA LEU A 100 -17.61 6.50 -1.52
C LEU A 100 -18.09 6.75 -0.10
N HIS A 101 -17.42 7.63 0.66
CA HIS A 101 -17.86 8.05 1.99
C HIS A 101 -19.28 8.65 1.93
N LYS A 102 -19.57 9.53 0.97
CA LYS A 102 -20.90 10.12 0.80
C LYS A 102 -21.98 9.06 0.48
N LYS A 103 -21.66 8.10 -0.38
CA LYS A 103 -22.59 7.01 -0.75
C LYS A 103 -22.89 6.10 0.45
N LEU A 104 -21.86 5.68 1.19
CA LEU A 104 -22.03 4.84 2.38
C LEU A 104 -22.76 5.58 3.51
N ALA A 105 -22.47 6.86 3.72
CA ALA A 105 -23.19 7.68 4.69
C ALA A 105 -24.69 7.80 4.35
N ALA A 106 -25.05 7.95 3.08
CA ALA A 106 -26.46 7.95 2.63
C ALA A 106 -27.15 6.59 2.90
N ALA A 107 -26.40 5.49 2.95
CA ALA A 107 -26.89 4.15 3.32
C ALA A 107 -26.81 3.88 4.85
N GLY A 108 -26.50 4.89 5.66
CA GLY A 108 -26.38 4.77 7.12
C GLY A 108 -25.12 4.05 7.61
N ALA A 109 -24.10 3.90 6.76
CA ALA A 109 -22.81 3.30 7.10
C ALA A 109 -21.70 4.35 7.24
N GLN A 110 -20.58 3.94 7.82
CA GLN A 110 -19.36 4.74 7.92
C GLN A 110 -18.27 4.19 7.00
N LEU A 111 -17.42 5.06 6.47
CA LEU A 111 -16.18 4.70 5.79
C LEU A 111 -15.00 5.37 6.49
N LEU A 112 -13.98 4.57 6.81
CA LEU A 112 -12.67 5.04 7.19
C LEU A 112 -11.66 4.63 6.12
N ASP A 113 -10.94 5.58 5.55
CA ASP A 113 -9.73 5.26 4.80
C ASP A 113 -8.59 5.02 5.78
N ALA A 114 -8.01 3.83 5.69
CA ALA A 114 -7.06 3.29 6.64
C ALA A 114 -5.82 2.67 5.97
N PRO A 115 -5.22 3.34 4.97
CA PRO A 115 -4.08 2.78 4.25
C PRO A 115 -2.90 2.48 5.18
N LEU A 116 -2.14 1.47 4.79
CA LEU A 116 -1.12 0.82 5.60
C LEU A 116 0.29 1.24 5.21
N ALA A 117 1.15 1.48 6.19
CA ALA A 117 2.59 1.59 6.00
C ALA A 117 3.29 0.47 6.77
N GLY A 118 4.07 -0.33 6.03
CA GLY A 118 4.78 -1.52 6.53
C GLY A 118 4.76 -2.66 5.52
N THR A 119 5.31 -3.79 5.92
CA THR A 119 5.45 -5.00 5.10
C THR A 119 4.32 -6.00 5.37
N PRO A 120 4.10 -7.02 4.51
CA PRO A 120 3.18 -8.11 4.80
C PRO A 120 3.49 -8.85 6.10
N GLN A 121 4.76 -8.98 6.48
CA GLN A 121 5.16 -9.54 7.76
C GLN A 121 4.71 -8.65 8.92
N ALA A 122 4.90 -7.33 8.82
CA ALA A 122 4.42 -6.39 9.83
C ALA A 122 2.89 -6.43 9.96
N ALA A 123 2.15 -6.66 8.86
CA ALA A 123 0.70 -6.86 8.89
C ALA A 123 0.34 -8.12 9.71
N GLN A 124 1.04 -9.23 9.45
CA GLN A 124 0.83 -10.48 10.18
C GLN A 124 1.20 -10.37 11.66
N GLU A 125 2.20 -9.54 12.00
CA GLU A 125 2.67 -9.34 13.38
C GLU A 125 1.88 -8.26 14.15
N GLY A 126 0.97 -7.53 13.50
CA GLY A 126 0.24 -6.41 14.13
C GLY A 126 1.11 -5.17 14.33
N LYS A 127 2.12 -4.95 13.48
CA LYS A 127 3.14 -3.90 13.63
C LYS A 127 3.04 -2.79 12.58
N LEU A 128 1.89 -2.64 11.93
CA LEU A 128 1.70 -1.61 10.91
C LEU A 128 1.58 -0.20 11.52
N VAL A 129 1.94 0.80 10.71
CA VAL A 129 1.46 2.16 10.88
C VAL A 129 0.24 2.35 9.99
N VAL A 130 -0.85 2.85 10.54
CA VAL A 130 -2.11 3.05 9.84
C VAL A 130 -2.46 4.54 9.86
N TYR A 131 -2.67 5.11 8.68
CA TYR A 131 -3.16 6.49 8.54
C TYR A 131 -4.67 6.48 8.39
N ILE A 132 -5.40 7.13 9.32
CA ILE A 132 -6.86 7.09 9.34
C ILE A 132 -7.45 8.43 8.89
N GLY A 133 -8.27 8.37 7.85
CA GLY A 133 -9.19 9.45 7.48
C GLY A 133 -10.63 9.05 7.73
N GLY A 134 -11.48 10.03 8.09
CA GLY A 134 -12.90 9.84 8.33
C GLY A 134 -13.38 10.38 9.68
N SER A 135 -14.46 9.82 10.22
CA SER A 135 -15.04 10.25 11.51
C SER A 135 -14.24 9.68 12.69
N GLU A 136 -13.84 10.53 13.65
CA GLU A 136 -13.24 10.08 14.92
C GLU A 136 -14.16 9.15 15.72
N GLN A 137 -15.47 9.41 15.65
CA GLN A 137 -16.46 8.56 16.31
C GLN A 137 -16.49 7.16 15.67
N ALA A 138 -16.42 7.07 14.34
CA ALA A 138 -16.33 5.79 13.65
C ALA A 138 -15.03 5.06 13.98
N LEU A 139 -13.89 5.79 14.03
CA LEU A 139 -12.62 5.22 14.46
C LEU A 139 -12.70 4.65 15.90
N ALA A 140 -13.28 5.41 16.83
CA ALA A 140 -13.43 4.95 18.22
C ALA A 140 -14.25 3.65 18.30
N ALA A 141 -15.32 3.52 17.51
CA ALA A 141 -16.16 2.33 17.47
C ALA A 141 -15.44 1.08 16.95
N VAL A 142 -14.51 1.23 16.00
CA VAL A 142 -13.77 0.11 15.39
C VAL A 142 -12.32 0.01 15.87
N ARG A 143 -11.95 0.81 16.86
CA ARG A 143 -10.59 0.86 17.40
C ARG A 143 -10.00 -0.52 17.74
N PRO A 144 -10.76 -1.45 18.39
CA PRO A 144 -10.25 -2.79 18.68
C PRO A 144 -9.89 -3.60 17.43
N VAL A 145 -10.59 -3.36 16.30
CA VAL A 145 -10.27 -4.00 15.00
C VAL A 145 -8.99 -3.43 14.43
N VAL A 146 -8.85 -2.11 14.38
CA VAL A 146 -7.66 -1.45 13.83
C VAL A 146 -6.41 -1.74 14.65
N ASP A 147 -6.51 -1.72 15.99
CA ASP A 147 -5.40 -2.01 16.90
C ASP A 147 -4.90 -3.47 16.80
N SER A 148 -5.70 -4.38 16.24
CA SER A 148 -5.28 -5.78 16.03
C SER A 148 -4.10 -5.90 15.05
N PHE A 149 -4.00 -5.02 14.07
CA PHE A 149 -2.97 -5.05 13.04
C PHE A 149 -2.04 -3.83 13.03
N ALA A 150 -2.26 -2.86 13.92
CA ALA A 150 -1.53 -1.61 13.97
C ALA A 150 -0.71 -1.47 15.27
N ALA A 151 0.60 -1.23 15.15
CA ALA A 151 1.41 -0.74 16.27
C ALA A 151 1.23 0.77 16.47
N ARG A 152 0.83 1.49 15.44
CA ARG A 152 0.58 2.94 15.50
C ARG A 152 -0.59 3.31 14.61
N VAL A 153 -1.57 3.99 15.18
CA VAL A 153 -2.71 4.57 14.48
C VAL A 153 -2.57 6.09 14.49
N GLN A 154 -2.55 6.70 13.31
CA GLN A 154 -2.45 8.14 13.14
C GLN A 154 -3.75 8.65 12.50
N TYR A 155 -4.53 9.42 13.26
CA TYR A 155 -5.68 10.12 12.72
C TYR A 155 -5.21 11.34 11.91
N MET A 156 -5.65 11.41 10.66
CA MET A 156 -5.19 12.41 9.69
C MET A 156 -6.25 13.48 9.38
N GLY A 157 -7.48 13.29 9.85
CA GLY A 157 -8.59 14.22 9.60
C GLY A 157 -9.79 13.56 8.92
N GLY A 158 -10.55 14.33 8.16
CA GLY A 158 -11.77 13.89 7.47
C GLY A 158 -11.52 12.84 6.37
N PRO A 159 -12.60 12.40 5.67
CA PRO A 159 -12.50 11.39 4.62
C PRO A 159 -11.47 11.72 3.55
N GLY A 160 -10.65 10.75 3.17
CA GLY A 160 -9.58 10.86 2.19
C GLY A 160 -8.23 11.32 2.74
N SER A 161 -8.18 11.86 3.98
CA SER A 161 -6.92 12.36 4.56
C SER A 161 -5.91 11.25 4.87
N GLY A 162 -6.35 10.04 5.19
CA GLY A 162 -5.50 8.87 5.33
C GLY A 162 -4.82 8.52 4.01
N ASN A 163 -5.58 8.51 2.90
CA ASN A 163 -5.03 8.29 1.56
C ASN A 163 -4.08 9.41 1.14
N VAL A 164 -4.35 10.68 1.46
CA VAL A 164 -3.39 11.79 1.24
C VAL A 164 -2.07 11.48 1.96
N ALA A 165 -2.11 11.14 3.24
CA ALA A 165 -0.93 10.81 4.02
C ALA A 165 -0.16 9.61 3.42
N LYS A 166 -0.89 8.58 2.98
CA LYS A 166 -0.30 7.41 2.32
C LYS A 166 0.39 7.76 1.01
N LEU A 167 -0.23 8.57 0.15
CA LEU A 167 0.34 8.98 -1.13
C LEU A 167 1.59 9.85 -0.93
N VAL A 168 1.58 10.76 0.05
CA VAL A 168 2.78 11.53 0.42
C VAL A 168 3.90 10.62 0.91
N ASN A 169 3.60 9.68 1.83
CA ASN A 169 4.56 8.71 2.32
C ASN A 169 5.17 7.88 1.18
N ASN A 170 4.33 7.38 0.27
CA ASN A 170 4.80 6.53 -0.81
C ASN A 170 5.55 7.32 -1.88
N TYR A 171 5.14 8.56 -2.19
CA TYR A 171 5.91 9.45 -3.03
C TYR A 171 7.35 9.61 -2.52
N LEU A 172 7.52 9.94 -1.24
CA LEU A 172 8.85 10.08 -0.63
C LEU A 172 9.65 8.77 -0.71
N ALA A 173 9.05 7.63 -0.33
CA ALA A 173 9.76 6.34 -0.33
C ALA A 173 10.18 5.90 -1.74
N ILE A 174 9.30 6.10 -2.75
CA ILE A 174 9.58 5.77 -4.15
C ILE A 174 10.69 6.67 -4.70
N GLN A 175 10.63 7.98 -4.46
CA GLN A 175 11.66 8.91 -4.93
C GLN A 175 13.03 8.60 -4.30
N TYR A 176 13.07 8.27 -3.00
CA TYR A 176 14.31 7.82 -2.38
C TYR A 176 14.86 6.57 -3.06
N ALA A 177 14.03 5.57 -3.32
CA ALA A 177 14.48 4.36 -4.03
C ALA A 177 15.05 4.68 -5.41
N GLN A 178 14.38 5.56 -6.17
CA GLN A 178 14.82 5.99 -7.50
C GLN A 178 16.16 6.74 -7.47
N LEU A 179 16.37 7.62 -6.47
CA LEU A 179 17.67 8.28 -6.26
C LEU A 179 18.80 7.26 -6.05
N TYR A 180 18.55 6.21 -5.26
CA TYR A 180 19.56 5.17 -5.03
C TYR A 180 19.79 4.32 -6.28
N CYS A 181 18.72 4.05 -7.07
CA CYS A 181 18.83 3.34 -8.35
C CYS A 181 19.65 4.10 -9.39
N GLU A 182 19.83 5.41 -9.27
CA GLU A 182 20.65 6.22 -10.17
C GLU A 182 22.08 6.35 -9.64
N ILE A 183 22.23 6.75 -8.37
CA ILE A 183 23.53 7.18 -7.87
C ILE A 183 24.48 6.01 -7.58
N PHE A 184 23.99 4.86 -7.13
CA PHE A 184 24.87 3.71 -6.84
C PHE A 184 25.42 3.06 -8.11
N PRO A 185 24.65 2.83 -9.18
CA PRO A 185 25.20 2.44 -10.47
C PRO A 185 26.24 3.41 -11.03
N LEU A 186 25.98 4.71 -10.93
CA LEU A 186 26.95 5.73 -11.34
C LEU A 186 28.25 5.64 -10.52
N ALA A 187 28.15 5.52 -9.21
CA ALA A 187 29.31 5.37 -8.33
C ALA A 187 30.16 4.15 -8.71
N ARG A 188 29.51 3.01 -9.00
CA ARG A 188 30.18 1.78 -9.48
C ARG A 188 30.89 2.02 -10.81
N LYS A 189 30.23 2.70 -11.76
CA LYS A 189 30.80 3.01 -13.09
C LYS A 189 32.06 3.86 -13.00
N VAL A 190 32.15 4.78 -12.04
CA VAL A 190 33.35 5.60 -11.83
C VAL A 190 34.40 4.94 -10.91
N GLY A 191 34.22 3.65 -10.58
CA GLY A 191 35.21 2.84 -9.87
C GLY A 191 35.11 2.88 -8.34
N ALA A 192 34.01 3.39 -7.76
CA ALA A 192 33.80 3.34 -6.31
C ALA A 192 33.39 1.94 -5.85
N ASP A 193 33.87 1.52 -4.67
CA ASP A 193 33.34 0.38 -3.95
C ASP A 193 31.97 0.76 -3.35
N VAL A 194 30.91 0.30 -3.98
CA VAL A 194 29.52 0.66 -3.61
C VAL A 194 29.13 0.07 -2.26
N GLN A 195 29.67 -1.08 -1.87
CA GLN A 195 29.41 -1.66 -0.56
C GLN A 195 30.03 -0.80 0.55
N ALA A 196 31.30 -0.43 0.41
CA ALA A 196 31.97 0.45 1.35
C ALA A 196 31.30 1.84 1.40
N LEU A 197 30.85 2.37 0.25
CA LEU A 197 30.10 3.63 0.16
C LEU A 197 28.76 3.54 0.90
N PHE A 198 28.00 2.45 0.72
CA PHE A 198 26.75 2.20 1.42
C PHE A 198 26.96 2.17 2.94
N GLU A 199 27.99 1.46 3.42
CA GLU A 199 28.31 1.40 4.85
C GLU A 199 28.69 2.78 5.43
N ALA A 200 29.55 3.52 4.73
CA ALA A 200 30.00 4.84 5.15
C ALA A 200 28.84 5.86 5.22
N ILE A 201 27.99 5.94 4.19
CA ILE A 201 26.85 6.83 4.15
C ILE A 201 25.81 6.38 5.20
N GLY A 202 25.70 5.07 5.46
CA GLY A 202 24.85 4.49 6.49
C GLY A 202 25.05 5.04 7.90
N GLN A 203 26.22 5.65 8.16
CA GLN A 203 26.56 6.31 9.44
C GLN A 203 26.17 7.80 9.47
N THR A 204 25.66 8.35 8.39
CA THR A 204 25.31 9.77 8.26
C THR A 204 23.83 10.05 8.45
N GLY A 205 23.45 11.31 8.60
CA GLY A 205 22.05 11.73 8.71
C GLY A 205 21.21 11.54 7.45
N VAL A 206 21.80 11.19 6.30
CA VAL A 206 21.08 10.88 5.05
C VAL A 206 20.51 9.44 5.05
N ALA A 207 21.00 8.55 5.92
CA ALA A 207 20.57 7.17 6.01
C ALA A 207 19.21 7.05 6.71
N CYS A 208 18.16 6.99 5.91
CA CYS A 208 16.79 6.73 6.37
C CYS A 208 16.39 5.26 6.17
N VAL A 209 15.16 4.89 6.55
CA VAL A 209 14.65 3.50 6.35
C VAL A 209 14.68 3.08 4.87
N PRO A 210 14.21 3.89 3.88
CA PRO A 210 14.38 3.58 2.47
C PRO A 210 15.83 3.37 2.03
N TYR A 211 16.78 4.15 2.59
CA TYR A 211 18.21 3.96 2.31
C TYR A 211 18.67 2.54 2.66
N ARG A 212 18.36 2.10 3.87
CA ARG A 212 18.72 0.74 4.33
C ARG A 212 18.04 -0.34 3.51
N LEU A 213 16.75 -0.15 3.19
CA LEU A 213 15.96 -1.15 2.47
C LEU A 213 16.39 -1.31 1.00
N TYR A 214 16.50 -0.20 0.27
CA TYR A 214 16.77 -0.22 -1.17
C TYR A 214 18.27 -0.12 -1.47
N GLY A 215 18.99 0.71 -0.72
CA GLY A 215 20.44 0.89 -0.89
C GLY A 215 21.22 -0.39 -0.66
N GLU A 216 20.87 -1.18 0.38
CA GLU A 216 21.47 -2.49 0.65
C GLU A 216 21.32 -3.45 -0.54
N LYS A 217 20.11 -3.56 -1.08
CA LYS A 217 19.83 -4.41 -2.24
C LYS A 217 20.66 -4.02 -3.48
N ILE A 218 20.79 -2.71 -3.73
CA ILE A 218 21.53 -2.19 -4.88
C ILE A 218 23.05 -2.36 -4.68
N ALA A 219 23.54 -2.17 -3.46
CA ALA A 219 24.94 -2.40 -3.14
C ALA A 219 25.34 -3.86 -3.29
N ALA A 220 24.52 -4.78 -2.75
CA ALA A 220 24.70 -6.21 -2.86
C ALA A 220 24.35 -6.78 -4.24
N GLN A 221 23.66 -6.04 -5.11
CA GLN A 221 23.09 -6.50 -6.39
C GLN A 221 22.12 -7.69 -6.21
N GLU A 222 21.43 -7.76 -5.08
CA GLU A 222 20.41 -8.75 -4.76
C GLU A 222 19.05 -8.04 -4.58
N TYR A 223 18.03 -8.48 -5.32
CA TYR A 223 16.76 -7.75 -5.43
C TYR A 223 15.54 -8.56 -4.95
N PRO A 224 15.54 -9.08 -3.71
CA PRO A 224 14.38 -9.80 -3.19
C PRO A 224 13.14 -8.90 -3.15
N LEU A 225 12.01 -9.41 -3.64
CA LEU A 225 10.78 -8.64 -3.81
C LEU A 225 10.20 -8.18 -2.47
N SER A 226 10.19 -6.88 -2.25
CA SER A 226 9.48 -6.21 -1.16
C SER A 226 8.34 -5.32 -1.68
N PHE A 227 8.61 -4.51 -2.69
CA PHE A 227 7.64 -3.61 -3.32
C PHE A 227 7.90 -3.55 -4.83
N SER A 228 6.92 -3.98 -5.64
CA SER A 228 7.11 -4.09 -7.08
C SER A 228 7.07 -2.75 -7.81
N VAL A 229 7.71 -2.68 -8.97
CA VAL A 229 7.67 -1.54 -9.88
C VAL A 229 6.23 -1.17 -10.25
N ASP A 230 5.35 -2.16 -10.52
CA ASP A 230 3.95 -1.90 -10.86
C ASP A 230 3.19 -1.21 -9.72
N LEU A 231 3.41 -1.64 -8.48
CA LEU A 231 2.79 -1.01 -7.32
C LEU A 231 3.35 0.39 -7.08
N ALA A 232 4.66 0.59 -7.25
CA ALA A 232 5.30 1.89 -7.16
C ALA A 232 4.77 2.86 -8.23
N TYR A 233 4.68 2.40 -9.47
CA TYR A 233 4.13 3.17 -10.58
C TYR A 233 2.66 3.57 -10.32
N LYS A 234 1.83 2.65 -9.88
CA LYS A 234 0.44 2.93 -9.51
C LYS A 234 0.35 4.00 -8.42
N ASP A 235 1.10 3.84 -7.33
CA ASP A 235 1.04 4.78 -6.19
C ASP A 235 1.56 6.16 -6.57
N LEU A 236 2.63 6.23 -7.40
CA LEU A 236 3.15 7.50 -7.91
C LEU A 236 2.16 8.17 -8.88
N ARG A 237 1.45 7.40 -9.72
CA ARG A 237 0.35 7.91 -10.55
C ARG A 237 -0.79 8.49 -9.73
N TYR A 238 -1.14 7.87 -8.61
CA TYR A 238 -2.16 8.40 -7.71
C TYR A 238 -1.71 9.71 -7.07
N ALA A 239 -0.45 9.80 -6.65
CA ALA A 239 0.13 11.04 -6.13
C ALA A 239 0.14 12.15 -7.21
N ALA A 240 0.48 11.81 -8.47
CA ALA A 240 0.43 12.76 -9.58
C ALA A 240 -0.99 13.24 -9.88
N ARG A 241 -1.97 12.34 -9.86
CA ARG A 241 -3.38 12.70 -10.02
C ARG A 241 -3.87 13.62 -8.90
N MET A 242 -3.46 13.35 -7.67
CA MET A 242 -3.74 14.23 -6.53
C MET A 242 -3.12 15.63 -6.73
N ALA A 243 -1.86 15.71 -7.20
CA ALA A 243 -1.19 16.97 -7.49
C ALA A 243 -1.88 17.75 -8.61
N GLN A 244 -2.27 17.08 -9.70
CA GLN A 244 -3.03 17.69 -10.81
C GLN A 244 -4.39 18.24 -10.34
N GLY A 245 -5.11 17.48 -9.50
CA GLY A 245 -6.37 17.94 -8.89
C GLY A 245 -6.20 19.19 -8.02
N ALA A 246 -5.02 19.40 -7.46
CA ALA A 246 -4.65 20.62 -6.73
C ALA A 246 -4.05 21.72 -7.63
N GLY A 247 -4.04 21.56 -8.96
CA GLY A 247 -3.47 22.49 -9.92
C GLY A 247 -1.94 22.49 -9.98
N GLY A 248 -1.28 21.44 -9.44
CA GLY A 248 0.18 21.33 -9.37
C GLY A 248 0.77 20.44 -10.46
N CYS A 249 2.00 20.78 -10.88
CA CYS A 249 2.89 19.91 -11.67
C CYS A 249 4.22 19.84 -10.91
N LEU A 250 4.66 18.64 -10.57
CA LEU A 250 5.84 18.42 -9.73
C LEU A 250 6.95 17.75 -10.57
N PRO A 251 8.01 18.47 -10.97
CA PRO A 251 9.01 17.95 -11.90
C PRO A 251 9.66 16.63 -11.49
N LEU A 252 9.98 16.45 -10.20
CA LEU A 252 10.56 15.18 -9.71
C LEU A 252 9.56 14.02 -9.80
N MET A 253 8.28 14.30 -9.62
CA MET A 253 7.22 13.30 -9.76
C MET A 253 7.08 12.82 -11.22
N GLU A 254 7.10 13.76 -12.17
CA GLU A 254 7.04 13.45 -13.60
C GLU A 254 8.27 12.65 -14.06
N ALA A 255 9.47 13.03 -13.60
CA ALA A 255 10.69 12.28 -13.89
C ALA A 255 10.63 10.86 -13.30
N GLY A 256 10.15 10.72 -12.07
CA GLY A 256 9.97 9.44 -11.41
C GLY A 256 8.97 8.53 -12.14
N LEU A 257 7.84 9.09 -12.59
CA LEU A 257 6.85 8.36 -13.40
C LEU A 257 7.47 7.87 -14.72
N ALA A 258 8.22 8.73 -15.41
CA ALA A 258 8.87 8.36 -16.67
C ALA A 258 9.87 7.21 -16.47
N GLN A 259 10.66 7.23 -15.40
CA GLN A 259 11.61 6.17 -15.06
C GLN A 259 10.88 4.83 -14.78
N LEU A 260 9.81 4.84 -13.99
CA LEU A 260 9.05 3.62 -13.69
C LEU A 260 8.32 3.08 -14.92
N ALA A 261 7.77 3.95 -15.79
CA ALA A 261 7.17 3.53 -17.05
C ALA A 261 8.19 2.84 -17.97
N GLN A 262 9.44 3.33 -18.00
CA GLN A 262 10.52 2.68 -18.73
C GLN A 262 10.89 1.31 -18.14
N ALA A 263 10.89 1.19 -16.81
CA ALA A 263 11.12 -0.08 -16.12
C ALA A 263 10.02 -1.11 -16.43
N GLN A 264 8.75 -0.68 -16.47
CA GLN A 264 7.63 -1.54 -16.91
C GLN A 264 7.80 -1.98 -18.36
N ALA A 265 8.14 -1.07 -19.28
CA ALA A 265 8.38 -1.37 -20.68
C ALA A 265 9.56 -2.34 -20.90
N ALA A 266 10.53 -2.34 -19.99
CA ALA A 266 11.64 -3.30 -19.96
C ALA A 266 11.29 -4.64 -19.30
N GLY A 267 10.01 -4.88 -18.92
CA GLY A 267 9.55 -6.14 -18.33
C GLY A 267 9.78 -6.27 -16.82
N LEU A 268 10.17 -5.20 -16.11
CA LEU A 268 10.43 -5.21 -14.66
C LEU A 268 9.19 -4.94 -13.79
N GLY A 269 7.98 -4.93 -14.36
CA GLY A 269 6.76 -4.60 -13.61
C GLY A 269 6.58 -5.37 -12.31
N GLY A 270 6.78 -6.70 -12.35
CA GLY A 270 6.71 -7.57 -11.18
C GLY A 270 7.97 -7.63 -10.32
N ALA A 271 9.06 -7.00 -10.75
CA ALA A 271 10.34 -7.00 -10.02
C ALA A 271 10.33 -6.01 -8.86
N ASP A 272 11.31 -6.16 -7.93
CA ASP A 272 11.50 -5.17 -6.85
C ASP A 272 11.89 -3.81 -7.41
N LEU A 273 11.40 -2.74 -6.77
CA LEU A 273 11.67 -1.36 -7.17
C LEU A 273 13.18 -1.06 -7.27
N SER A 274 14.00 -1.64 -6.39
CA SER A 274 15.46 -1.47 -6.43
C SER A 274 16.12 -2.06 -7.68
N GLN A 275 15.44 -3.00 -8.39
CA GLN A 275 15.98 -3.60 -9.60
C GLN A 275 16.02 -2.62 -10.80
N VAL A 276 15.36 -1.47 -10.69
CA VAL A 276 15.50 -0.36 -11.64
C VAL A 276 16.97 0.07 -11.79
N ALA A 277 17.81 -0.13 -10.77
CA ALA A 277 19.25 0.12 -10.82
C ALA A 277 19.93 -0.62 -11.99
N GLN A 278 19.50 -1.83 -12.33
CA GLN A 278 20.07 -2.60 -13.44
C GLN A 278 19.85 -1.93 -14.81
N LEU A 279 18.71 -1.26 -15.01
CA LEU A 279 18.48 -0.50 -16.25
C LEU A 279 19.40 0.72 -16.35
N VAL A 280 19.71 1.34 -15.21
CA VAL A 280 20.65 2.46 -15.18
C VAL A 280 22.07 1.97 -15.47
N GLU A 281 22.49 0.82 -14.91
CA GLU A 281 23.78 0.19 -15.21
C GLU A 281 23.93 -0.08 -16.71
N GLN A 282 22.97 -0.73 -17.33
CA GLN A 282 22.97 -1.02 -18.77
C GLN A 282 23.15 0.24 -19.62
N ARG A 283 22.42 1.32 -19.30
CA ARG A 283 22.53 2.60 -20.03
C ARG A 283 23.88 3.28 -19.87
N LEU A 284 24.48 3.16 -18.68
CA LEU A 284 25.83 3.70 -18.42
C LEU A 284 26.90 2.92 -19.18
N GLU A 285 26.71 1.61 -19.42
CA GLU A 285 27.61 0.79 -20.22
C GLU A 285 27.52 1.14 -21.71
N GLU A 286 26.30 1.23 -22.26
CA GLU A 286 26.06 1.56 -23.68
C GLU A 286 26.67 2.90 -24.09
N LYS A 287 26.58 3.94 -23.25
CA LYS A 287 27.15 5.27 -23.52
C LYS A 287 28.66 5.37 -23.32
N GLY A 288 29.30 4.37 -22.77
CA GLY A 288 30.76 4.33 -22.57
C GLY A 288 31.55 3.85 -23.79
N HIS A 289 30.89 3.48 -24.89
CA HIS A 289 31.49 2.96 -26.11
C HIS A 289 31.36 3.93 -27.31
N GLY A 290 31.02 5.19 -27.06
CA GLY A 290 30.89 6.28 -28.06
C GLY A 290 31.96 7.41 -27.72
#